data_87b6eda33cd508d47a8e262f35f00f2c
#
_entry.id   87b6eda33cd508d47a8e262f35f00f2c
#
_cell.length_a   1.000
_cell.length_b   1.000
_cell.length_c   1.000
_cell.angle_alpha   90.00
_cell.angle_beta   90.00
_cell.angle_gamma   90.00
#
_symmetry.space_group_name_H-M   'P 1'
#
loop_
_entity.id
_entity.type
_entity.pdbx_description
1 polymer ?
#
loop_
_entity_poly.entity_id
_entity_poly.type
_entity_poly.pdbx_seq_one_letter_code
_entity_poly.pdbx_strand_id
1 'polypeptide(L)'
;MKSPAKTKISLNGVFKVFGDDPKRAMQELRAGKSKAQIHSDHGATIGVDNASFDIKEGEVFVIMGLSGSGKSTLLRLLNRLIEPTDGSIEVDGRDIVKMSKRELIDLRRRDMSMVFQSFALLPNRTVLNNASFGLEVAGMGEAERHENALKALAAVGLEPYAHSMPDQLSGGMKQRVGLARALASEPTILLMDEAFSALDPLIRTEMQDELKRLQAENSRTIIFVSHDIDEAMRIGDRICIMQHGKVVQVGTPNEIVSAPANDYVRSFFRNVDVSRVFKAADVAREDELIIFDPAQLSSALEKLDASGKSYGVLLDADRIYRGVVTRDALLNGGVKADGEHPDAAVAIPADAPLSGLLMRVAESSWPVPVTDRHNRYLGAISKSALLETLGRTG
;
A
#
# COMPACT_ATOMS: atom_id res chain seq x y z
N MET A 1 -19.98 9.30 -3.16
CA MET A 1 -18.83 9.00 -4.06
C MET A 1 -17.65 9.82 -3.57
N LYS A 2 -16.52 9.20 -3.17
CA LYS A 2 -15.29 9.95 -2.90
C LYS A 2 -14.86 10.59 -4.22
N SER A 3 -14.53 11.90 -4.23
CA SER A 3 -13.88 12.55 -5.36
C SER A 3 -12.65 11.72 -5.79
N PRO A 4 -12.36 11.54 -7.08
CA PRO A 4 -11.19 10.78 -7.50
C PRO A 4 -9.94 11.38 -6.84
N ALA A 5 -9.14 10.52 -6.21
CA ALA A 5 -7.95 10.95 -5.49
C ALA A 5 -7.02 11.70 -6.47
N LYS A 6 -6.59 12.89 -6.06
CA LYS A 6 -5.70 13.75 -6.85
C LYS A 6 -4.37 13.04 -7.12
N THR A 7 -3.83 13.19 -8.33
CA THR A 7 -2.50 12.68 -8.65
C THR A 7 -1.44 13.56 -7.97
N LYS A 8 -0.56 12.92 -7.18
CA LYS A 8 0.54 13.57 -6.48
C LYS A 8 1.82 13.55 -7.30
N ILE A 9 2.13 12.38 -7.90
CA ILE A 9 3.29 12.19 -8.78
C ILE A 9 2.81 11.50 -10.06
N SER A 10 3.28 11.96 -11.23
CA SER A 10 3.03 11.32 -12.52
C SER A 10 4.34 11.11 -13.26
N LEU A 11 4.55 9.91 -13.79
CA LEU A 11 5.67 9.55 -14.64
C LEU A 11 5.16 9.28 -16.04
N ASN A 12 5.82 9.86 -17.05
CA ASN A 12 5.47 9.66 -18.46
C ASN A 12 6.72 9.32 -19.26
N GLY A 13 6.82 8.06 -19.73
CA GLY A 13 7.88 7.62 -20.59
C GLY A 13 9.28 7.80 -20.01
N VAL A 14 9.45 7.56 -18.70
CA VAL A 14 10.72 7.81 -18.00
C VAL A 14 11.74 6.72 -18.30
N PHE A 15 12.91 7.17 -18.75
CA PHE A 15 14.06 6.30 -18.99
C PHE A 15 15.26 6.74 -18.17
N LYS A 16 16.06 5.75 -17.74
CA LYS A 16 17.41 5.98 -17.20
C LYS A 16 18.41 5.01 -17.79
N VAL A 17 19.36 5.58 -18.47
CA VAL A 17 20.53 4.86 -19.00
C VAL A 17 21.78 5.37 -18.31
N PHE A 18 22.61 4.45 -17.83
CA PHE A 18 23.93 4.71 -17.29
C PHE A 18 24.98 4.31 -18.32
N GLY A 19 26.06 5.06 -18.43
CA GLY A 19 27.18 4.84 -19.37
C GLY A 19 27.67 6.16 -19.92
N ASP A 20 28.70 6.10 -20.77
CA ASP A 20 29.37 7.29 -21.32
C ASP A 20 28.53 8.02 -22.37
N ASP A 21 27.72 7.28 -23.16
CA ASP A 21 26.82 7.86 -24.16
C ASP A 21 25.37 7.33 -23.97
N PRO A 22 24.63 7.87 -22.97
CA PRO A 22 23.25 7.45 -22.70
C PRO A 22 22.29 7.71 -23.85
N LYS A 23 22.54 8.75 -24.65
CA LYS A 23 21.66 9.13 -25.78
C LYS A 23 21.74 8.10 -26.91
N ARG A 24 22.92 7.67 -27.26
CA ARG A 24 23.15 6.61 -28.25
C ARG A 24 22.52 5.30 -27.81
N ALA A 25 22.80 4.86 -26.59
CA ALA A 25 22.22 3.65 -26.02
C ALA A 25 20.68 3.70 -26.01
N MET A 26 20.11 4.86 -25.75
CA MET A 26 18.66 5.10 -25.80
C MET A 26 18.10 4.94 -27.23
N GLN A 27 18.79 5.49 -28.25
CA GLN A 27 18.37 5.35 -29.66
C GLN A 27 18.40 3.87 -30.09
N GLU A 28 19.45 3.15 -29.72
CA GLU A 28 19.57 1.71 -30.02
C GLU A 28 18.48 0.88 -29.30
N LEU A 29 18.15 1.23 -28.06
CA LEU A 29 17.05 0.59 -27.32
C LEU A 29 15.71 0.80 -28.03
N ARG A 30 15.44 2.04 -28.49
CA ARG A 30 14.23 2.38 -29.25
C ARG A 30 14.19 1.70 -30.63
N ALA A 31 15.35 1.43 -31.23
CA ALA A 31 15.49 0.67 -32.47
C ALA A 31 15.31 -0.84 -32.27
N GLY A 32 15.03 -1.31 -31.03
CA GLY A 32 14.75 -2.70 -30.72
C GLY A 32 15.97 -3.53 -30.34
N LYS A 33 17.16 -2.92 -30.17
CA LYS A 33 18.35 -3.63 -29.71
C LYS A 33 18.17 -4.09 -28.25
N SER A 34 18.56 -5.31 -27.94
CA SER A 34 18.42 -5.82 -26.58
C SER A 34 19.35 -5.14 -25.59
N LYS A 35 18.95 -5.08 -24.30
CA LYS A 35 19.76 -4.50 -23.23
C LYS A 35 21.12 -5.18 -23.10
N ALA A 36 21.19 -6.49 -23.32
CA ALA A 36 22.42 -7.27 -23.30
C ALA A 36 23.38 -6.85 -24.42
N GLN A 37 22.86 -6.64 -25.62
CA GLN A 37 23.67 -6.14 -26.75
C GLN A 37 24.18 -4.72 -26.52
N ILE A 38 23.32 -3.82 -26.02
CA ILE A 38 23.69 -2.45 -25.69
C ILE A 38 24.80 -2.43 -24.61
N HIS A 39 24.67 -3.30 -23.60
CA HIS A 39 25.70 -3.45 -22.58
C HIS A 39 27.03 -3.97 -23.15
N SER A 40 26.98 -5.01 -23.98
CA SER A 40 28.16 -5.58 -24.62
C SER A 40 28.90 -4.58 -25.51
N ASP A 41 28.14 -3.77 -26.27
CA ASP A 41 28.72 -2.88 -27.30
C ASP A 41 29.24 -1.57 -26.73
N HIS A 42 28.62 -1.08 -25.64
CA HIS A 42 28.87 0.29 -25.13
C HIS A 42 29.10 0.34 -23.61
N GLY A 43 29.03 -0.78 -22.88
CA GLY A 43 29.07 -0.78 -21.42
C GLY A 43 27.85 -0.08 -20.76
N ALA A 44 26.86 0.31 -21.56
CA ALA A 44 25.70 1.04 -21.05
C ALA A 44 24.71 0.13 -20.34
N THR A 45 24.17 0.58 -19.22
CA THR A 45 23.18 -0.15 -18.41
C THR A 45 21.86 0.58 -18.40
N ILE A 46 20.77 -0.10 -18.76
CA ILE A 46 19.42 0.43 -18.73
C ILE A 46 18.84 0.22 -17.32
N GLY A 47 18.83 1.26 -16.52
CA GLY A 47 18.32 1.21 -15.14
C GLY A 47 16.80 1.30 -15.08
N VAL A 48 16.18 2.17 -15.91
CA VAL A 48 14.72 2.30 -16.05
C VAL A 48 14.38 2.39 -17.53
N ASP A 49 13.34 1.70 -17.95
CA ASP A 49 12.94 1.52 -19.34
C ASP A 49 11.44 1.80 -19.49
N ASN A 50 11.11 3.01 -19.95
CA ASN A 50 9.75 3.47 -20.26
C ASN A 50 8.76 3.36 -19.09
N ALA A 51 9.14 3.84 -17.92
CA ALA A 51 8.24 3.83 -16.77
C ALA A 51 7.17 4.93 -16.91
N SER A 52 5.88 4.50 -16.83
CA SER A 52 4.72 5.39 -16.90
C SER A 52 3.67 4.91 -15.91
N PHE A 53 3.33 5.72 -14.92
CA PHE A 53 2.28 5.49 -13.93
C PHE A 53 2.04 6.73 -13.08
N ASP A 54 0.92 6.76 -12.36
CA ASP A 54 0.55 7.82 -11.42
C ASP A 54 0.59 7.29 -9.98
N ILE A 55 0.97 8.17 -9.05
CA ILE A 55 0.86 7.98 -7.60
C ILE A 55 -0.16 8.99 -7.08
N LYS A 56 -1.13 8.52 -6.29
CA LYS A 56 -2.20 9.37 -5.76
C LYS A 56 -1.79 10.04 -4.45
N GLU A 57 -2.39 11.18 -4.16
CA GLU A 57 -2.18 11.88 -2.89
C GLU A 57 -2.66 11.03 -1.72
N GLY A 58 -1.81 10.91 -0.69
CA GLY A 58 -2.10 10.16 0.52
C GLY A 58 -2.05 8.62 0.38
N GLU A 59 -1.60 8.06 -0.76
CA GLU A 59 -1.41 6.60 -0.87
C GLU A 59 -0.03 6.14 -0.41
N VAL A 60 0.05 4.90 0.05
CA VAL A 60 1.28 4.14 0.19
C VAL A 60 1.50 3.35 -1.10
N PHE A 61 2.44 3.81 -1.93
CA PHE A 61 2.78 3.19 -3.20
C PHE A 61 4.07 2.39 -3.07
N VAL A 62 4.00 1.07 -3.25
CA VAL A 62 5.15 0.19 -3.08
C VAL A 62 5.77 -0.15 -4.43
N ILE A 63 7.10 0.04 -4.56
CA ILE A 63 7.87 -0.39 -5.73
C ILE A 63 8.61 -1.67 -5.34
N MET A 64 8.30 -2.79 -6.01
CA MET A 64 8.91 -4.07 -5.74
C MET A 64 9.48 -4.76 -6.97
N GLY A 65 10.28 -5.80 -6.76
CA GLY A 65 10.95 -6.59 -7.79
C GLY A 65 12.27 -7.17 -7.27
N LEU A 66 12.87 -8.08 -8.01
CA LEU A 66 14.13 -8.71 -7.65
C LEU A 66 15.29 -7.70 -7.58
N SER A 67 16.41 -8.10 -6.96
CA SER A 67 17.63 -7.28 -6.95
C SER A 67 18.05 -6.93 -8.39
N GLY A 68 18.48 -5.69 -8.62
CA GLY A 68 18.86 -5.20 -9.96
C GLY A 68 17.68 -4.88 -10.88
N SER A 69 16.41 -4.95 -10.45
CA SER A 69 15.26 -4.62 -11.30
C SER A 69 15.06 -3.12 -11.57
N GLY A 70 15.83 -2.22 -10.92
CA GLY A 70 15.77 -0.77 -11.13
C GLY A 70 14.99 0.02 -10.08
N LYS A 71 14.49 -0.61 -9.00
CA LYS A 71 13.65 0.01 -7.96
C LYS A 71 14.26 1.28 -7.33
N SER A 72 15.45 1.15 -6.75
CA SER A 72 16.14 2.30 -6.11
C SER A 72 16.54 3.37 -7.12
N THR A 73 16.79 2.99 -8.39
CA THR A 73 17.00 3.94 -9.48
C THR A 73 15.73 4.73 -9.74
N LEU A 74 14.59 4.03 -9.87
CA LEU A 74 13.28 4.67 -10.08
C LEU A 74 12.93 5.60 -8.91
N LEU A 75 13.11 5.16 -7.66
CA LEU A 75 12.87 5.98 -6.48
C LEU A 75 13.72 7.27 -6.49
N ARG A 76 14.99 7.17 -6.88
CA ARG A 76 15.91 8.32 -6.94
C ARG A 76 15.65 9.25 -8.14
N LEU A 77 14.94 8.79 -9.15
CA LEU A 77 14.44 9.64 -10.22
C LEU A 77 13.26 10.51 -9.74
N LEU A 78 12.40 10.00 -8.84
CA LEU A 78 11.23 10.73 -8.33
C LEU A 78 11.58 12.01 -7.57
N ASN A 79 12.76 12.07 -6.96
CA ASN A 79 13.28 13.29 -6.33
C ASN A 79 14.44 13.92 -7.11
N ARG A 80 14.69 13.42 -8.33
CA ARG A 80 15.76 13.86 -9.24
C ARG A 80 17.15 13.86 -8.58
N LEU A 81 17.41 12.95 -7.60
CA LEU A 81 18.79 12.66 -7.18
C LEU A 81 19.60 12.04 -8.30
N ILE A 82 18.93 11.36 -9.23
CA ILE A 82 19.44 10.87 -10.50
C ILE A 82 18.65 11.57 -11.60
N GLU A 83 19.35 12.17 -12.57
CA GLU A 83 18.70 12.78 -13.73
C GLU A 83 18.13 11.68 -14.65
N PRO A 84 16.87 11.77 -15.11
CA PRO A 84 16.36 10.88 -16.15
C PRO A 84 17.11 11.13 -17.47
N THR A 85 17.21 10.09 -18.29
CA THR A 85 17.77 10.22 -19.65
C THR A 85 16.72 10.78 -20.61
N ASP A 86 15.44 10.41 -20.39
CA ASP A 86 14.28 10.91 -21.15
C ASP A 86 13.00 10.74 -20.35
N GLY A 87 11.91 11.35 -20.81
CA GLY A 87 10.61 11.36 -20.17
C GLY A 87 10.38 12.54 -19.25
N SER A 88 9.21 12.58 -18.61
CA SER A 88 8.83 13.63 -17.65
C SER A 88 8.39 13.03 -16.32
N ILE A 89 8.64 13.76 -15.26
CA ILE A 89 8.21 13.43 -13.88
C ILE A 89 7.56 14.68 -13.31
N GLU A 90 6.28 14.58 -13.02
CA GLU A 90 5.51 15.70 -12.46
C GLU A 90 5.22 15.44 -10.97
N VAL A 91 5.37 16.47 -10.16
CA VAL A 91 5.00 16.52 -8.74
C VAL A 91 4.04 17.68 -8.55
N ASP A 92 2.82 17.39 -8.09
CA ASP A 92 1.75 18.39 -7.99
C ASP A 92 1.54 19.16 -9.32
N GLY A 93 1.63 18.47 -10.46
CA GLY A 93 1.47 19.04 -11.81
C GLY A 93 2.65 19.87 -12.30
N ARG A 94 3.79 19.88 -11.59
CA ARG A 94 5.01 20.58 -12.01
C ARG A 94 6.08 19.60 -12.45
N ASP A 95 6.56 19.73 -13.67
CA ASP A 95 7.63 18.88 -14.22
C ASP A 95 8.97 19.15 -13.53
N ILE A 96 9.38 18.25 -12.65
CA ILE A 96 10.64 18.39 -11.89
C ILE A 96 11.89 18.27 -12.75
N VAL A 97 11.79 17.67 -13.96
CA VAL A 97 12.92 17.53 -14.89
C VAL A 97 13.32 18.87 -15.45
N LYS A 98 12.35 19.79 -15.63
CA LYS A 98 12.56 21.14 -16.14
C LYS A 98 12.90 22.18 -15.06
N MET A 99 12.77 21.84 -13.79
CA MET A 99 13.07 22.76 -12.68
C MET A 99 14.54 23.13 -12.64
N SER A 100 14.80 24.40 -12.34
CA SER A 100 16.13 24.88 -11.99
C SER A 100 16.64 24.23 -10.70
N LYS A 101 17.96 24.27 -10.47
CA LYS A 101 18.55 23.74 -9.24
C LYS A 101 17.94 24.34 -7.96
N ARG A 102 17.60 25.64 -7.98
CA ARG A 102 17.01 26.34 -6.85
C ARG A 102 15.59 25.83 -6.56
N GLU A 103 14.74 25.76 -7.57
CA GLU A 103 13.37 25.25 -7.43
C GLU A 103 13.35 23.81 -6.94
N LEU A 104 14.28 22.98 -7.42
CA LEU A 104 14.40 21.58 -6.99
C LEU A 104 14.86 21.46 -5.53
N ILE A 105 15.78 22.32 -5.08
CA ILE A 105 16.20 22.38 -3.67
C ILE A 105 15.02 22.79 -2.81
N ASP A 106 14.26 23.81 -3.21
CA ASP A 106 13.09 24.30 -2.47
C ASP A 106 11.99 23.22 -2.38
N LEU A 107 11.73 22.48 -3.48
CA LEU A 107 10.82 21.34 -3.49
C LEU A 107 11.25 20.25 -2.50
N ARG A 108 12.53 19.86 -2.54
CA ARG A 108 13.06 18.83 -1.65
C ARG A 108 13.03 19.22 -0.18
N ARG A 109 13.30 20.50 0.14
CA ARG A 109 13.28 21.00 1.51
C ARG A 109 11.89 21.03 2.11
N ARG A 110 10.89 21.39 1.29
CA ARG A 110 9.53 21.63 1.76
C ARG A 110 8.64 20.39 1.67
N ASP A 111 8.72 19.69 0.54
CA ASP A 111 7.68 18.73 0.16
C ASP A 111 8.18 17.27 0.19
N MET A 112 9.50 17.01 0.15
CA MET A 112 10.05 15.67 0.00
C MET A 112 11.10 15.33 1.03
N SER A 113 10.98 14.15 1.64
CA SER A 113 12.05 13.58 2.46
C SER A 113 12.38 12.16 2.02
N MET A 114 13.60 11.70 2.31
CA MET A 114 14.05 10.37 1.93
C MET A 114 14.68 9.63 3.10
N VAL A 115 14.26 8.38 3.30
CA VAL A 115 14.89 7.40 4.18
C VAL A 115 15.70 6.44 3.32
N PHE A 116 17.00 6.33 3.63
CA PHE A 116 17.95 5.52 2.86
C PHE A 116 18.07 4.11 3.45
N GLN A 117 18.44 3.15 2.63
CA GLN A 117 18.75 1.77 3.02
C GLN A 117 19.90 1.71 4.05
N SER A 118 20.97 2.47 3.85
CA SER A 118 21.97 2.73 4.87
C SER A 118 21.47 3.87 5.76
N PHE A 119 21.63 3.76 7.06
CA PHE A 119 21.09 4.74 8.04
C PHE A 119 21.49 6.19 7.74
N ALA A 120 22.62 6.39 7.04
CA ALA A 120 23.16 7.71 6.65
C ALA A 120 23.15 8.74 7.80
N LEU A 121 23.40 8.27 9.03
CA LEU A 121 23.51 9.13 10.20
C LEU A 121 24.90 9.80 10.22
N LEU A 122 24.92 11.04 10.70
CA LEU A 122 26.13 11.79 10.93
C LEU A 122 26.76 11.30 12.24
N PRO A 123 27.93 10.64 12.21
CA PRO A 123 28.49 9.94 13.38
C PRO A 123 28.88 10.90 14.51
N ASN A 124 29.24 12.14 14.18
CA ASN A 124 29.69 13.16 15.11
C ASN A 124 28.55 14.07 15.63
N ARG A 125 27.30 13.66 15.45
CA ARG A 125 26.11 14.39 15.91
C ARG A 125 25.23 13.49 16.77
N THR A 126 24.64 14.07 17.80
CA THR A 126 23.64 13.38 18.63
C THR A 126 22.43 12.93 17.80
N VAL A 127 21.59 12.06 18.35
CA VAL A 127 20.32 11.63 17.77
C VAL A 127 19.44 12.85 17.46
N LEU A 128 19.30 13.80 18.38
CA LEU A 128 18.55 15.04 18.18
C LEU A 128 19.11 15.86 17.01
N ASN A 129 20.43 16.03 16.95
CA ASN A 129 21.07 16.79 15.88
C ASN A 129 21.05 16.04 14.53
N ASN A 130 20.98 14.71 14.53
CA ASN A 130 20.69 13.94 13.32
C ASN A 130 19.24 14.13 12.85
N ALA A 131 18.26 14.05 13.76
CA ALA A 131 16.87 14.25 13.44
C ALA A 131 16.57 15.68 12.96
N SER A 132 17.21 16.69 13.54
CA SER A 132 17.04 18.11 13.16
C SER A 132 17.84 18.54 11.94
N PHE A 133 18.72 17.70 11.37
CA PHE A 133 19.67 18.11 10.34
C PHE A 133 19.02 18.68 9.08
N GLY A 134 17.90 18.10 8.62
CA GLY A 134 17.16 18.61 7.46
C GLY A 134 16.64 20.03 7.67
N LEU A 135 16.16 20.32 8.88
CA LEU A 135 15.65 21.64 9.30
C LEU A 135 16.80 22.66 9.45
N GLU A 136 17.97 22.22 9.93
CA GLU A 136 19.20 23.06 9.99
C GLU A 136 19.61 23.50 8.57
N VAL A 137 19.65 22.58 7.62
CA VAL A 137 19.97 22.87 6.19
C VAL A 137 18.89 23.77 5.58
N ALA A 138 17.66 23.69 6.03
CA ALA A 138 16.57 24.57 5.58
C ALA A 138 16.67 25.99 6.20
N GLY A 139 17.57 26.22 7.19
CA GLY A 139 17.78 27.52 7.82
C GLY A 139 16.84 27.80 9.01
N MET A 140 16.17 26.79 9.56
CA MET A 140 15.31 26.90 10.74
C MET A 140 16.11 27.21 12.01
N GLY A 141 15.58 28.07 12.89
CA GLY A 141 16.19 28.43 14.17
C GLY A 141 16.39 27.22 15.07
N GLU A 142 17.42 27.27 15.96
CA GLU A 142 17.81 26.11 16.75
C GLU A 142 16.72 25.59 17.68
N ALA A 143 16.05 26.47 18.40
CA ALA A 143 14.97 26.07 19.31
C ALA A 143 13.81 25.38 18.57
N GLU A 144 13.36 25.95 17.44
CA GLU A 144 12.27 25.42 16.64
C GLU A 144 12.62 24.07 15.99
N ARG A 145 13.85 23.96 15.42
CA ARG A 145 14.26 22.70 14.80
C ARG A 145 14.43 21.56 15.82
N HIS A 146 14.89 21.88 17.05
CA HIS A 146 14.99 20.89 18.12
C HIS A 146 13.60 20.44 18.61
N GLU A 147 12.65 21.35 18.75
CA GLU A 147 11.27 21.02 19.10
C GLU A 147 10.64 20.06 18.08
N ASN A 148 10.76 20.38 16.77
CA ASN A 148 10.24 19.53 15.71
C ASN A 148 10.95 18.16 15.65
N ALA A 149 12.26 18.13 15.87
CA ALA A 149 13.03 16.89 15.91
C ALA A 149 12.64 16.02 17.14
N LEU A 150 12.39 16.61 18.30
CA LEU A 150 11.91 15.88 19.48
C LEU A 150 10.52 15.27 19.23
N LYS A 151 9.60 16.01 18.63
CA LYS A 151 8.29 15.47 18.21
C LYS A 151 8.44 14.26 17.27
N ALA A 152 9.33 14.37 16.28
CA ALA A 152 9.61 13.27 15.36
C ALA A 152 10.29 12.07 16.05
N LEU A 153 11.19 12.31 17.01
CA LEU A 153 11.82 11.25 17.81
C LEU A 153 10.81 10.57 18.74
N ALA A 154 9.88 11.32 19.34
CA ALA A 154 8.81 10.77 20.15
C ALA A 154 7.89 9.84 19.33
N ALA A 155 7.56 10.24 18.08
CA ALA A 155 6.75 9.44 17.16
C ALA A 155 7.38 8.07 16.82
N VAL A 156 8.72 7.95 16.89
CA VAL A 156 9.42 6.68 16.63
C VAL A 156 9.95 6.04 17.95
N GLY A 157 9.54 6.53 19.12
CA GLY A 157 9.92 5.99 20.43
C GLY A 157 11.38 6.20 20.80
N LEU A 158 12.04 7.26 20.28
CA LEU A 158 13.46 7.54 20.52
C LEU A 158 13.72 8.86 21.26
N GLU A 159 12.71 9.54 21.79
CA GLU A 159 12.86 10.76 22.57
C GLU A 159 13.85 10.59 23.76
N PRO A 160 13.83 9.47 24.55
CA PRO A 160 14.78 9.28 25.66
C PRO A 160 16.24 9.21 25.23
N TYR A 161 16.50 8.92 23.94
CA TYR A 161 17.84 8.78 23.37
C TYR A 161 18.31 10.04 22.61
N ALA A 162 17.59 11.18 22.73
CA ALA A 162 17.87 12.41 21.98
C ALA A 162 19.32 12.88 22.09
N HIS A 163 19.95 12.70 23.26
CA HIS A 163 21.32 13.12 23.52
C HIS A 163 22.39 12.03 23.28
N SER A 164 21.99 10.81 22.93
CA SER A 164 22.88 9.72 22.62
C SER A 164 23.59 9.94 21.27
N MET A 165 24.76 9.29 21.11
CA MET A 165 25.48 9.27 19.85
C MET A 165 25.07 8.03 19.00
N PRO A 166 25.20 8.07 17.67
CA PRO A 166 24.81 6.96 16.81
C PRO A 166 25.49 5.62 17.12
N ASP A 167 26.74 5.61 17.60
CA ASP A 167 27.48 4.41 17.96
C ASP A 167 26.89 3.68 19.20
N GLN A 168 26.15 4.39 20.03
CA GLN A 168 25.46 3.87 21.22
C GLN A 168 24.12 3.19 20.88
N LEU A 169 23.69 3.23 19.60
CA LEU A 169 22.38 2.74 19.17
C LEU A 169 22.47 1.38 18.47
N SER A 170 21.45 0.54 18.66
CA SER A 170 21.25 -0.66 17.82
C SER A 170 20.97 -0.29 16.37
N GLY A 171 21.09 -1.24 15.43
CA GLY A 171 20.74 -1.03 14.02
C GLY A 171 19.30 -0.54 13.82
N GLY A 172 18.33 -1.14 14.52
CA GLY A 172 16.93 -0.72 14.48
C GLY A 172 16.71 0.69 15.03
N MET A 173 17.41 1.09 16.10
CA MET A 173 17.35 2.46 16.61
C MET A 173 17.92 3.46 15.59
N LYS A 174 19.06 3.14 14.95
CA LYS A 174 19.63 3.98 13.88
C LYS A 174 18.67 4.20 12.74
N GLN A 175 17.92 3.17 12.35
CA GLN A 175 16.91 3.27 11.30
C GLN A 175 15.75 4.18 11.72
N ARG A 176 15.29 4.06 12.97
CA ARG A 176 14.25 4.95 13.52
C ARG A 176 14.71 6.40 13.61
N VAL A 177 15.99 6.67 13.90
CA VAL A 177 16.56 8.04 13.81
C VAL A 177 16.51 8.56 12.37
N GLY A 178 16.85 7.73 11.38
CA GLY A 178 16.72 8.07 9.96
C GLY A 178 15.29 8.42 9.56
N LEU A 179 14.30 7.67 10.08
CA LEU A 179 12.88 7.96 9.87
C LEU A 179 12.47 9.26 10.58
N ALA A 180 12.86 9.47 11.85
CA ALA A 180 12.59 10.71 12.57
C ALA A 180 13.16 11.93 11.83
N ARG A 181 14.39 11.85 11.30
CA ARG A 181 15.00 12.90 10.48
C ARG A 181 14.14 13.24 9.25
N ALA A 182 13.60 12.22 8.59
CA ALA A 182 12.74 12.42 7.43
C ALA A 182 11.39 13.01 7.80
N LEU A 183 10.85 12.67 8.98
CA LEU A 183 9.56 13.15 9.47
C LEU A 183 9.62 14.56 10.06
N ALA A 184 10.76 14.97 10.61
CA ALA A 184 10.94 16.26 11.29
C ALA A 184 10.59 17.48 10.43
N SER A 185 10.76 17.38 9.10
CA SER A 185 10.41 18.43 8.14
C SER A 185 8.94 18.39 7.68
N GLU A 186 8.12 17.51 8.23
CA GLU A 186 6.71 17.32 7.88
C GLU A 186 6.44 17.24 6.37
N PRO A 187 7.15 16.37 5.63
CA PRO A 187 7.04 16.30 4.19
C PRO A 187 5.67 15.80 3.74
N THR A 188 5.20 16.26 2.58
CA THR A 188 3.99 15.72 1.93
C THR A 188 4.28 14.43 1.17
N ILE A 189 5.56 14.18 0.81
CA ILE A 189 6.04 12.98 0.11
C ILE A 189 7.21 12.39 0.90
N LEU A 190 7.08 11.09 1.27
CA LEU A 190 8.13 10.33 1.93
C LEU A 190 8.63 9.23 0.99
N LEU A 191 9.91 9.27 0.62
CA LEU A 191 10.58 8.27 -0.20
C LEU A 191 11.38 7.32 0.71
N MET A 192 11.19 6.02 0.59
CA MET A 192 11.82 5.02 1.46
C MET A 192 12.50 3.93 0.62
N ASP A 193 13.82 3.87 0.66
CA ASP A 193 14.64 2.90 -0.09
C ASP A 193 15.02 1.73 0.83
N GLU A 194 14.26 0.62 0.78
CA GLU A 194 14.45 -0.58 1.63
C GLU A 194 14.63 -0.27 3.13
N ALA A 195 13.85 0.70 3.62
CA ALA A 195 14.06 1.31 4.92
C ALA A 195 13.93 0.35 6.13
N PHE A 196 13.30 -0.80 5.98
CA PHE A 196 13.07 -1.76 7.06
C PHE A 196 13.85 -3.07 6.87
N SER A 197 14.67 -3.20 5.81
CA SER A 197 15.36 -4.45 5.49
C SER A 197 16.37 -4.90 6.55
N ALA A 198 16.95 -3.95 7.30
CA ALA A 198 17.94 -4.22 8.35
C ALA A 198 17.31 -4.44 9.74
N LEU A 199 15.99 -4.41 9.88
CA LEU A 199 15.28 -4.60 11.14
C LEU A 199 14.95 -6.08 11.38
N ASP A 200 14.96 -6.50 12.65
CA ASP A 200 14.39 -7.78 13.03
C ASP A 200 12.87 -7.82 12.78
N PRO A 201 12.26 -9.02 12.64
CA PRO A 201 10.86 -9.14 12.24
C PRO A 201 9.86 -8.43 13.15
N LEU A 202 10.12 -8.39 14.47
CA LEU A 202 9.22 -7.76 15.44
C LEU A 202 9.24 -6.24 15.26
N ILE A 203 10.44 -5.64 15.30
CA ILE A 203 10.63 -4.19 15.13
C ILE A 203 10.16 -3.74 13.75
N ARG A 204 10.38 -4.55 12.71
CA ARG A 204 9.87 -4.26 11.36
C ARG A 204 8.35 -4.13 11.35
N THR A 205 7.66 -5.07 12.00
CA THR A 205 6.20 -5.05 12.12
C THR A 205 5.71 -3.80 12.83
N GLU A 206 6.31 -3.44 13.97
CA GLU A 206 5.99 -2.23 14.72
C GLU A 206 6.19 -0.95 13.88
N MET A 207 7.29 -0.89 13.12
CA MET A 207 7.59 0.26 12.24
C MET A 207 6.63 0.38 11.05
N GLN A 208 6.15 -0.74 10.51
CA GLN A 208 5.13 -0.75 9.47
C GLN A 208 3.79 -0.23 10.00
N ASP A 209 3.39 -0.65 11.21
CA ASP A 209 2.16 -0.17 11.84
C ASP A 209 2.25 1.32 12.16
N GLU A 210 3.39 1.78 12.68
CA GLU A 210 3.65 3.19 12.93
C GLU A 210 3.61 4.02 11.63
N LEU A 211 4.19 3.51 10.54
CA LEU A 211 4.16 4.17 9.24
C LEU A 211 2.71 4.35 8.75
N LYS A 212 1.87 3.31 8.88
CA LYS A 212 0.44 3.38 8.53
C LYS A 212 -0.32 4.38 9.39
N ARG A 213 -0.04 4.42 10.70
CA ARG A 213 -0.63 5.41 11.61
C ARG A 213 -0.29 6.83 11.19
N LEU A 214 1.00 7.11 10.97
CA LEU A 214 1.49 8.43 10.54
C LEU A 214 0.93 8.85 9.17
N GLN A 215 0.75 7.89 8.25
CA GLN A 215 0.13 8.14 6.95
C GLN A 215 -1.35 8.51 7.10
N ALA A 216 -2.10 7.77 7.95
CA ALA A 216 -3.51 8.02 8.17
C ALA A 216 -3.78 9.39 8.84
N GLU A 217 -2.92 9.80 9.79
CA GLU A 217 -3.05 11.06 10.51
C GLU A 217 -2.81 12.30 9.63
N ASN A 218 -1.85 12.21 8.71
CA ASN A 218 -1.37 13.37 7.94
C ASN A 218 -1.59 13.27 6.43
N SER A 219 -2.27 12.22 5.93
CA SER A 219 -2.51 11.96 4.51
C SER A 219 -1.24 12.09 3.64
N ARG A 220 -0.08 11.67 4.17
CA ARG A 220 1.21 11.71 3.47
C ARG A 220 1.25 10.70 2.34
N THR A 221 1.82 11.08 1.22
CA THR A 221 2.10 10.15 0.11
C THR A 221 3.43 9.46 0.39
N ILE A 222 3.43 8.13 0.45
CA ILE A 222 4.60 7.32 0.77
C ILE A 222 4.97 6.48 -0.42
N ILE A 223 6.22 6.57 -0.89
CA ILE A 223 6.76 5.70 -1.92
C ILE A 223 7.80 4.80 -1.26
N PHE A 224 7.50 3.52 -1.20
CA PHE A 224 8.25 2.54 -0.45
C PHE A 224 8.86 1.48 -1.37
N VAL A 225 10.18 1.33 -1.37
CA VAL A 225 10.87 0.25 -2.08
C VAL A 225 11.04 -0.94 -1.16
N SER A 226 10.57 -2.11 -1.60
CA SER A 226 10.78 -3.38 -0.92
C SER A 226 11.11 -4.51 -1.89
N HIS A 227 11.80 -5.53 -1.40
CA HIS A 227 11.94 -6.82 -2.05
C HIS A 227 11.12 -7.92 -1.33
N ASP A 228 10.50 -7.57 -0.21
CA ASP A 228 9.67 -8.45 0.62
C ASP A 228 8.19 -8.28 0.23
N ILE A 229 7.58 -9.38 -0.22
CA ILE A 229 6.20 -9.38 -0.68
C ILE A 229 5.21 -9.18 0.47
N ASP A 230 5.47 -9.78 1.64
CA ASP A 230 4.58 -9.65 2.79
C ASP A 230 4.54 -8.20 3.28
N GLU A 231 5.69 -7.51 3.23
CA GLU A 231 5.78 -6.10 3.51
C GLU A 231 4.97 -5.27 2.51
N ALA A 232 5.13 -5.51 1.20
CA ALA A 232 4.40 -4.80 0.16
C ALA A 232 2.88 -4.99 0.29
N MET A 233 2.44 -6.21 0.58
CA MET A 233 1.03 -6.55 0.76
C MET A 233 0.42 -5.95 2.04
N ARG A 234 1.24 -5.86 3.11
CA ARG A 234 0.79 -5.33 4.40
C ARG A 234 0.58 -3.82 4.38
N ILE A 235 1.50 -3.07 3.76
CA ILE A 235 1.50 -1.60 3.86
C ILE A 235 0.99 -0.91 2.60
N GLY A 236 1.11 -1.53 1.41
CA GLY A 236 0.81 -0.88 0.13
C GLY A 236 -0.68 -0.75 -0.17
N ASP A 237 -1.10 0.44 -0.56
CA ASP A 237 -2.40 0.64 -1.20
C ASP A 237 -2.34 0.19 -2.66
N ARG A 238 -1.21 0.47 -3.35
CA ARG A 238 -0.89 -0.04 -4.68
C ARG A 238 0.56 -0.46 -4.75
N ILE A 239 0.81 -1.48 -5.57
CA ILE A 239 2.14 -2.08 -5.78
C ILE A 239 2.51 -1.94 -7.26
N CYS A 240 3.74 -1.48 -7.51
CA CYS A 240 4.39 -1.43 -8.82
C CYS A 240 5.45 -2.53 -8.89
N ILE A 241 5.25 -3.54 -9.72
CA ILE A 241 6.21 -4.64 -9.90
C ILE A 241 7.14 -4.31 -11.05
N MET A 242 8.45 -4.35 -10.78
CA MET A 242 9.49 -4.08 -11.75
C MET A 242 10.31 -5.32 -12.09
N GLN A 243 10.63 -5.46 -13.39
CA GLN A 243 11.53 -6.48 -13.91
C GLN A 243 12.47 -5.86 -14.97
N HIS A 244 13.77 -6.05 -14.81
CA HIS A 244 14.77 -5.57 -15.78
C HIS A 244 14.59 -4.10 -16.20
N GLY A 245 14.31 -3.21 -15.24
CA GLY A 245 14.09 -1.77 -15.47
C GLY A 245 12.70 -1.41 -16.01
N LYS A 246 11.84 -2.36 -16.31
CA LYS A 246 10.46 -2.13 -16.79
C LYS A 246 9.46 -2.25 -15.66
N VAL A 247 8.42 -1.43 -15.71
CA VAL A 247 7.20 -1.64 -14.94
C VAL A 247 6.39 -2.73 -15.61
N VAL A 248 6.14 -3.83 -14.89
CA VAL A 248 5.42 -5.01 -15.40
C VAL A 248 3.94 -4.90 -15.08
N GLN A 249 3.62 -4.51 -13.84
CA GLN A 249 2.23 -4.36 -13.38
C GLN A 249 2.16 -3.31 -12.28
N VAL A 250 1.08 -2.53 -12.27
CA VAL A 250 0.69 -1.64 -11.16
C VAL A 250 -0.76 -1.92 -10.83
N GLY A 251 -1.05 -2.15 -9.55
CA GLY A 251 -2.41 -2.44 -9.07
C GLY A 251 -2.47 -2.51 -7.55
N THR A 252 -3.66 -2.65 -7.02
CA THR A 252 -3.87 -2.99 -5.61
C THR A 252 -3.34 -4.40 -5.32
N PRO A 253 -3.01 -4.74 -4.06
CA PRO A 253 -2.63 -6.10 -3.70
C PRO A 253 -3.59 -7.17 -4.24
N ASN A 254 -4.90 -6.94 -4.09
CA ASN A 254 -5.94 -7.84 -4.59
C ASN A 254 -5.92 -8.00 -6.12
N GLU A 255 -5.85 -6.89 -6.87
CA GLU A 255 -5.78 -6.94 -8.34
C GLU A 255 -4.57 -7.73 -8.84
N ILE A 256 -3.40 -7.56 -8.21
CA ILE A 256 -2.17 -8.23 -8.62
C ILE A 256 -2.24 -9.74 -8.34
N VAL A 257 -2.77 -10.14 -7.18
CA VAL A 257 -2.94 -11.57 -6.83
C VAL A 257 -4.00 -12.23 -7.70
N SER A 258 -5.14 -11.55 -7.94
CA SER A 258 -6.26 -12.11 -8.68
C SER A 258 -6.00 -12.19 -10.19
N ALA A 259 -5.23 -11.24 -10.75
CA ALA A 259 -4.96 -11.13 -12.18
C ALA A 259 -3.48 -10.76 -12.43
N PRO A 260 -2.53 -11.67 -12.14
CA PRO A 260 -1.11 -11.43 -12.40
C PRO A 260 -0.85 -11.28 -13.90
N ALA A 261 -0.13 -10.22 -14.30
CA ALA A 261 0.13 -9.88 -15.70
C ALA A 261 0.93 -10.96 -16.46
N ASN A 262 1.76 -11.72 -15.76
CA ASN A 262 2.55 -12.82 -16.34
C ASN A 262 3.07 -13.77 -15.23
N ASP A 263 3.80 -14.83 -15.64
CA ASP A 263 4.36 -15.82 -14.71
C ASP A 263 5.41 -15.24 -13.76
N TYR A 264 6.13 -14.19 -14.16
CA TYR A 264 7.06 -13.50 -13.28
C TYR A 264 6.31 -12.87 -12.11
N VAL A 265 5.23 -12.15 -12.37
CA VAL A 265 4.39 -11.58 -11.31
C VAL A 265 3.79 -12.69 -10.45
N ARG A 266 3.22 -13.74 -11.07
CA ARG A 266 2.64 -14.89 -10.36
C ARG A 266 3.66 -15.55 -9.43
N SER A 267 4.94 -15.61 -9.82
CA SER A 267 5.98 -16.27 -9.02
C SER A 267 6.24 -15.62 -7.66
N PHE A 268 5.98 -14.32 -7.50
CA PHE A 268 6.09 -13.63 -6.21
C PHE A 268 5.07 -14.12 -5.19
N PHE A 269 3.89 -14.57 -5.65
CA PHE A 269 2.75 -14.85 -4.79
C PHE A 269 2.56 -16.35 -4.50
N ARG A 270 3.42 -17.24 -5.01
CA ARG A 270 3.30 -18.69 -4.81
C ARG A 270 3.25 -19.13 -3.34
N ASN A 271 3.93 -18.40 -2.46
CA ASN A 271 4.03 -18.74 -1.04
C ASN A 271 3.37 -17.68 -0.14
N VAL A 272 2.61 -16.74 -0.72
CA VAL A 272 1.94 -15.70 0.05
C VAL A 272 0.68 -16.26 0.69
N ASP A 273 0.51 -16.00 1.98
CA ASP A 273 -0.74 -16.28 2.67
C ASP A 273 -1.81 -15.27 2.23
N VAL A 274 -2.56 -15.64 1.19
CA VAL A 274 -3.62 -14.79 0.62
C VAL A 274 -4.69 -14.40 1.63
N SER A 275 -4.87 -15.17 2.70
CA SER A 275 -5.84 -14.84 3.75
C SER A 275 -5.50 -13.53 4.48
N ARG A 276 -4.23 -13.13 4.47
CA ARG A 276 -3.75 -11.85 5.02
C ARG A 276 -3.89 -10.69 4.06
N VAL A 277 -4.03 -10.98 2.76
CA VAL A 277 -4.11 -9.97 1.69
C VAL A 277 -5.54 -9.54 1.47
N PHE A 278 -6.45 -10.52 1.36
CA PHE A 278 -7.86 -10.27 1.08
C PHE A 278 -8.60 -9.80 2.33
N LYS A 279 -9.51 -8.85 2.10
CA LYS A 279 -10.49 -8.39 3.09
C LYS A 279 -11.83 -9.05 2.81
N ALA A 280 -12.72 -8.98 3.79
CA ALA A 280 -14.08 -9.50 3.64
C ALA A 280 -14.79 -8.98 2.38
N ALA A 281 -14.65 -7.68 2.07
CA ALA A 281 -15.25 -7.06 0.89
C ALA A 281 -14.73 -7.64 -0.44
N ASP A 282 -13.50 -8.14 -0.49
CA ASP A 282 -12.89 -8.67 -1.71
C ASP A 282 -13.44 -10.06 -2.09
N VAL A 283 -14.03 -10.76 -1.12
CA VAL A 283 -14.54 -12.14 -1.27
C VAL A 283 -16.07 -12.19 -1.24
N ALA A 284 -16.71 -11.18 -0.64
CA ALA A 284 -18.15 -11.10 -0.54
C ALA A 284 -18.82 -11.06 -1.92
N ARG A 285 -19.88 -11.86 -2.09
CA ARG A 285 -20.72 -11.92 -3.30
C ARG A 285 -22.14 -11.50 -2.97
N GLU A 286 -22.72 -10.67 -3.80
CA GLU A 286 -24.06 -10.12 -3.55
C GLU A 286 -25.18 -11.17 -3.73
N ASP A 287 -24.96 -12.14 -4.60
CA ASP A 287 -25.89 -13.19 -4.99
C ASP A 287 -25.88 -14.45 -4.10
N GLU A 288 -25.03 -14.49 -3.10
CA GLU A 288 -24.96 -15.62 -2.15
C GLU A 288 -26.23 -15.77 -1.32
N LEU A 289 -26.88 -14.68 -0.98
CA LEU A 289 -28.13 -14.65 -0.22
C LEU A 289 -29.27 -14.00 -1.02
N ILE A 290 -30.51 -14.45 -0.77
CA ILE A 290 -31.70 -13.78 -1.29
C ILE A 290 -31.97 -12.55 -0.41
N ILE A 291 -32.24 -11.41 -1.05
CA ILE A 291 -32.53 -10.16 -0.35
C ILE A 291 -34.05 -10.07 -0.12
N PHE A 292 -34.42 -9.82 1.13
CA PHE A 292 -35.80 -9.58 1.54
C PHE A 292 -35.95 -8.16 2.09
N ASP A 293 -37.07 -7.53 1.74
CA ASP A 293 -37.56 -6.33 2.40
C ASP A 293 -38.42 -6.75 3.61
N PRO A 294 -38.34 -6.10 4.78
CA PRO A 294 -39.20 -6.35 5.93
C PRO A 294 -40.70 -6.35 5.60
N ALA A 295 -41.14 -5.51 4.65
CA ALA A 295 -42.52 -5.45 4.18
C ALA A 295 -42.97 -6.68 3.36
N GLN A 296 -42.01 -7.52 2.91
CA GLN A 296 -42.26 -8.68 2.03
C GLN A 296 -42.04 -10.02 2.73
N LEU A 297 -41.91 -10.05 4.04
CA LEU A 297 -41.68 -11.29 4.81
C LEU A 297 -42.75 -12.34 4.62
N SER A 298 -44.00 -11.96 4.34
CA SER A 298 -45.13 -12.90 4.07
C SER A 298 -44.88 -13.76 2.81
N SER A 299 -44.11 -13.28 1.84
CA SER A 299 -43.74 -14.03 0.62
C SER A 299 -42.33 -14.63 0.69
N ALA A 300 -41.60 -14.45 1.81
CA ALA A 300 -40.24 -14.87 1.92
C ALA A 300 -40.05 -16.39 1.82
N LEU A 301 -40.98 -17.16 2.40
CA LEU A 301 -40.97 -18.63 2.36
C LEU A 301 -41.12 -19.14 0.92
N GLU A 302 -42.05 -18.58 0.15
CA GLU A 302 -42.26 -18.95 -1.26
C GLU A 302 -41.02 -18.64 -2.11
N LYS A 303 -40.37 -17.50 -1.87
CA LYS A 303 -39.13 -17.11 -2.56
C LYS A 303 -37.95 -18.03 -2.21
N LEU A 304 -37.82 -18.44 -0.94
CA LEU A 304 -36.80 -19.40 -0.54
C LEU A 304 -37.05 -20.75 -1.20
N ASP A 305 -38.28 -21.28 -1.16
CA ASP A 305 -38.63 -22.55 -1.76
C ASP A 305 -38.44 -22.55 -3.29
N ALA A 306 -38.82 -21.47 -3.98
CA ALA A 306 -38.62 -21.31 -5.41
C ALA A 306 -37.13 -21.24 -5.83
N SER A 307 -36.25 -20.72 -4.96
CA SER A 307 -34.82 -20.59 -5.23
C SER A 307 -34.00 -21.80 -4.79
N GLY A 308 -34.61 -22.75 -4.04
CA GLY A 308 -33.90 -23.86 -3.43
C GLY A 308 -32.89 -23.45 -2.32
N LYS A 309 -32.97 -22.20 -1.83
CA LYS A 309 -32.14 -21.69 -0.74
C LYS A 309 -32.88 -21.80 0.60
N SER A 310 -32.16 -22.07 1.68
CA SER A 310 -32.74 -22.23 3.03
C SER A 310 -32.64 -20.94 3.87
N TYR A 311 -32.02 -19.88 3.33
CA TYR A 311 -31.75 -18.63 4.04
C TYR A 311 -31.66 -17.44 3.08
N GLY A 312 -31.89 -16.25 3.63
CA GLY A 312 -31.72 -14.98 2.93
C GLY A 312 -31.30 -13.86 3.88
N VAL A 313 -31.04 -12.68 3.36
CA VAL A 313 -30.67 -11.50 4.13
C VAL A 313 -31.82 -10.50 4.16
N LEU A 314 -32.09 -9.92 5.32
CA LEU A 314 -33.07 -8.87 5.50
C LEU A 314 -32.38 -7.51 5.42
N LEU A 315 -32.81 -6.69 4.47
CA LEU A 315 -32.31 -5.33 4.25
C LEU A 315 -33.49 -4.35 4.27
N ASP A 316 -33.29 -3.16 4.83
CA ASP A 316 -34.26 -2.08 4.67
C ASP A 316 -34.13 -1.36 3.31
N ALA A 317 -34.93 -0.33 3.09
CA ALA A 317 -35.01 0.45 1.85
C ALA A 317 -33.64 1.14 1.51
N ASP A 318 -32.81 1.42 2.51
CA ASP A 318 -31.48 2.02 2.38
C ASP A 318 -30.36 0.96 2.28
N ARG A 319 -30.75 -0.32 2.12
CA ARG A 319 -29.82 -1.49 2.11
C ARG A 319 -29.05 -1.70 3.42
N ILE A 320 -29.56 -1.19 4.55
CA ILE A 320 -28.99 -1.44 5.85
C ILE A 320 -29.30 -2.88 6.27
N TYR A 321 -28.26 -3.59 6.69
CA TYR A 321 -28.37 -4.96 7.16
C TYR A 321 -29.16 -5.04 8.46
N ARG A 322 -30.19 -5.92 8.49
CA ARG A 322 -31.09 -6.15 9.63
C ARG A 322 -30.96 -7.56 10.21
N GLY A 323 -30.48 -8.54 9.44
CA GLY A 323 -30.30 -9.90 9.91
C GLY A 323 -30.34 -10.94 8.80
N VAL A 324 -30.21 -12.22 9.18
CA VAL A 324 -30.42 -13.39 8.32
C VAL A 324 -31.78 -13.98 8.63
N VAL A 325 -32.53 -14.30 7.57
CA VAL A 325 -33.81 -15.00 7.65
C VAL A 325 -33.60 -16.43 7.19
N THR A 326 -33.96 -17.41 8.03
CA THR A 326 -33.90 -18.83 7.68
C THR A 326 -35.29 -19.38 7.41
N ARG A 327 -35.36 -20.43 6.57
CA ARG A 327 -36.64 -21.14 6.29
C ARG A 327 -37.30 -21.64 7.57
N ASP A 328 -36.51 -22.20 8.48
CA ASP A 328 -37.04 -22.74 9.75
C ASP A 328 -37.61 -21.64 10.66
N ALA A 329 -36.97 -20.46 10.69
CA ALA A 329 -37.48 -19.33 11.44
C ALA A 329 -38.80 -18.81 10.89
N LEU A 330 -38.95 -18.79 9.57
CA LEU A 330 -40.25 -18.41 8.91
C LEU A 330 -41.36 -19.40 9.20
N LEU A 331 -41.07 -20.71 9.17
CA LEU A 331 -42.06 -21.75 9.48
C LEU A 331 -42.53 -21.72 10.94
N ASN A 332 -41.65 -21.38 11.86
CA ASN A 332 -41.92 -21.31 13.29
C ASN A 332 -42.49 -19.95 13.75
N GLY A 333 -42.71 -19.01 12.84
CA GLY A 333 -43.27 -17.68 13.16
C GLY A 333 -42.28 -16.80 13.96
N GLY A 334 -40.99 -17.13 13.97
CA GLY A 334 -39.94 -16.47 14.78
C GLY A 334 -39.32 -15.22 14.17
N VAL A 335 -39.74 -14.79 12.97
CA VAL A 335 -39.22 -13.57 12.32
C VAL A 335 -40.12 -12.41 12.63
N LYS A 336 -39.64 -11.43 13.42
CA LYS A 336 -40.33 -10.17 13.67
C LYS A 336 -39.99 -9.17 12.56
N ALA A 337 -40.95 -8.30 12.24
CA ALA A 337 -40.81 -7.24 11.23
C ALA A 337 -39.67 -6.24 11.55
N ASP A 338 -39.24 -6.16 12.79
CA ASP A 338 -38.15 -5.32 13.28
C ASP A 338 -36.77 -5.97 13.15
N GLY A 339 -36.69 -7.22 12.66
CA GLY A 339 -35.44 -7.84 12.23
C GLY A 339 -34.50 -8.32 13.34
N GLU A 340 -34.91 -8.27 14.61
CA GLU A 340 -34.17 -8.91 15.70
C GLU A 340 -34.43 -10.40 15.73
N HIS A 341 -33.55 -11.18 15.11
CA HIS A 341 -33.46 -12.61 15.30
C HIS A 341 -32.40 -12.89 16.38
N PRO A 342 -32.66 -13.80 17.35
CA PRO A 342 -31.69 -14.17 18.39
C PRO A 342 -30.39 -14.77 17.82
N ASP A 343 -30.41 -15.28 16.59
CA ASP A 343 -29.28 -15.73 15.81
C ASP A 343 -28.82 -14.72 14.74
N ALA A 344 -29.14 -13.43 14.93
CA ALA A 344 -28.67 -12.40 14.00
C ALA A 344 -27.17 -12.51 13.82
N ALA A 345 -26.76 -13.13 12.72
CA ALA A 345 -25.34 -13.28 12.42
C ALA A 345 -24.73 -11.88 12.42
N VAL A 346 -23.87 -11.61 13.38
CA VAL A 346 -23.15 -10.33 13.43
C VAL A 346 -22.44 -10.20 12.09
N ALA A 347 -22.82 -9.21 11.28
CA ALA A 347 -22.20 -8.99 10.00
C ALA A 347 -20.67 -8.74 10.20
N ILE A 348 -19.91 -9.09 9.18
CA ILE A 348 -18.47 -8.87 9.18
C ILE A 348 -18.19 -7.49 8.58
N PRO A 349 -17.32 -6.66 9.20
CA PRO A 349 -16.85 -5.43 8.60
C PRO A 349 -16.14 -5.68 7.28
N ALA A 350 -16.39 -4.85 6.26
CA ALA A 350 -15.82 -4.95 4.93
C ALA A 350 -14.29 -4.98 4.89
N ASP A 351 -13.65 -4.29 5.83
CA ASP A 351 -12.19 -4.15 5.95
C ASP A 351 -11.54 -5.23 6.83
N ALA A 352 -12.32 -6.15 7.39
CA ALA A 352 -11.79 -7.25 8.21
C ALA A 352 -10.90 -8.17 7.36
N PRO A 353 -9.68 -8.53 7.84
CA PRO A 353 -8.79 -9.44 7.13
C PRO A 353 -9.37 -10.85 7.08
N LEU A 354 -9.23 -11.52 5.93
CA LEU A 354 -9.83 -12.84 5.72
C LEU A 354 -9.28 -13.89 6.69
N SER A 355 -8.01 -13.77 7.10
CA SER A 355 -7.37 -14.67 8.09
C SER A 355 -8.11 -14.74 9.42
N GLY A 356 -8.69 -13.62 9.87
CA GLY A 356 -9.51 -13.56 11.10
C GLY A 356 -10.92 -14.12 10.94
N LEU A 357 -11.34 -14.48 9.73
CA LEU A 357 -12.70 -14.89 9.41
C LEU A 357 -12.85 -16.38 9.09
N LEU A 358 -11.73 -17.09 8.89
CA LEU A 358 -11.72 -18.48 8.42
C LEU A 358 -12.59 -19.38 9.29
N MET A 359 -12.39 -19.36 10.61
CA MET A 359 -13.18 -20.17 11.55
C MET A 359 -14.64 -19.78 11.55
N ARG A 360 -14.92 -18.48 11.56
CA ARG A 360 -16.29 -17.97 11.58
C ARG A 360 -17.09 -18.38 10.34
N VAL A 361 -16.48 -18.32 9.15
CA VAL A 361 -17.13 -18.76 7.90
C VAL A 361 -17.24 -20.29 7.88
N ALA A 362 -16.23 -21.02 8.39
CA ALA A 362 -16.26 -22.48 8.46
C ALA A 362 -17.37 -23.02 9.38
N GLU A 363 -17.60 -22.37 10.52
CA GLU A 363 -18.61 -22.77 11.53
C GLU A 363 -20.03 -22.32 11.19
N SER A 364 -20.16 -21.29 10.37
CA SER A 364 -21.49 -20.75 10.00
C SER A 364 -22.31 -21.74 9.17
N SER A 365 -23.62 -21.84 9.45
CA SER A 365 -24.56 -22.63 8.69
C SER A 365 -25.04 -21.94 7.40
N TRP A 366 -24.80 -20.64 7.25
CA TRP A 366 -25.16 -19.82 6.08
C TRP A 366 -23.98 -18.92 5.67
N PRO A 367 -23.98 -18.36 4.45
CA PRO A 367 -22.99 -17.36 4.04
C PRO A 367 -22.99 -16.17 4.99
N VAL A 368 -21.81 -15.76 5.45
CA VAL A 368 -21.68 -14.72 6.48
C VAL A 368 -21.79 -13.35 5.84
N PRO A 369 -22.76 -12.49 6.26
CA PRO A 369 -22.98 -11.17 5.69
C PRO A 369 -21.81 -10.24 5.93
N VAL A 370 -21.50 -9.38 4.94
CA VAL A 370 -20.47 -8.35 4.98
C VAL A 370 -21.10 -6.97 4.83
N THR A 371 -20.72 -6.04 5.71
CA THR A 371 -21.24 -4.67 5.71
C THR A 371 -20.14 -3.63 5.70
N ASP A 372 -20.46 -2.45 5.18
CA ASP A 372 -19.60 -1.27 5.33
C ASP A 372 -19.70 -0.68 6.75
N ARG A 373 -18.92 0.40 7.00
CA ARG A 373 -18.92 1.12 8.30
C ARG A 373 -20.28 1.78 8.65
N HIS A 374 -21.21 1.86 7.71
CA HIS A 374 -22.56 2.37 7.90
C HIS A 374 -23.60 1.26 7.98
N ASN A 375 -23.15 0.01 8.20
CA ASN A 375 -23.95 -1.20 8.24
C ASN A 375 -24.74 -1.48 6.93
N ARG A 376 -24.28 -0.96 5.79
CA ARG A 376 -24.86 -1.28 4.48
C ARG A 376 -24.33 -2.61 3.98
N TYR A 377 -25.22 -3.46 3.53
CA TYR A 377 -24.88 -4.78 3.00
C TYR A 377 -24.08 -4.67 1.69
N LEU A 378 -22.94 -5.34 1.64
CA LEU A 378 -22.07 -5.42 0.46
C LEU A 378 -22.11 -6.79 -0.22
N GLY A 379 -22.58 -7.82 0.48
CA GLY A 379 -22.61 -9.20 0.03
C GLY A 379 -22.43 -10.17 1.19
N ALA A 380 -22.23 -11.45 0.89
CA ALA A 380 -21.94 -12.46 1.89
C ALA A 380 -20.78 -13.36 1.45
N ILE A 381 -20.10 -13.98 2.41
CA ILE A 381 -19.00 -14.91 2.17
C ILE A 381 -19.49 -16.33 2.43
N SER A 382 -19.58 -17.15 1.38
CA SER A 382 -19.84 -18.59 1.48
C SER A 382 -18.52 -19.37 1.69
N LYS A 383 -18.65 -20.62 2.17
CA LYS A 383 -17.51 -21.55 2.26
C LYS A 383 -16.85 -21.78 0.92
N SER A 384 -17.63 -21.87 -0.16
CA SER A 384 -17.13 -22.04 -1.53
C SER A 384 -16.35 -20.83 -2.00
N ALA A 385 -16.89 -19.60 -1.82
CA ALA A 385 -16.19 -18.37 -2.19
C ALA A 385 -14.87 -18.20 -1.42
N LEU A 386 -14.86 -18.59 -0.13
CA LEU A 386 -13.66 -18.60 0.69
C LEU A 386 -12.61 -19.59 0.16
N LEU A 387 -13.00 -20.84 -0.12
CA LEU A 387 -12.09 -21.87 -0.65
C LEU A 387 -11.57 -21.54 -2.04
N GLU A 388 -12.41 -21.01 -2.92
CA GLU A 388 -11.97 -20.52 -4.25
C GLU A 388 -10.92 -19.41 -4.13
N THR A 389 -11.10 -18.49 -3.18
CA THR A 389 -10.15 -17.40 -2.96
C THR A 389 -8.82 -17.92 -2.42
N LEU A 390 -8.85 -18.84 -1.45
CA LEU A 390 -7.64 -19.45 -0.89
C LEU A 390 -6.92 -20.36 -1.90
N GLY A 391 -7.65 -20.98 -2.83
CA GLY A 391 -7.09 -21.87 -3.86
C GLY A 391 -6.46 -21.13 -5.06
N ARG A 392 -6.60 -19.82 -5.20
CA ARG A 392 -6.08 -19.06 -6.37
C ARG A 392 -4.55 -19.01 -6.47
N THR A 393 -3.83 -19.38 -5.42
CA THR A 393 -2.36 -19.36 -5.34
C THR A 393 -1.72 -20.75 -5.37
N GLY A 394 -2.51 -21.82 -5.50
CA GLY A 394 -2.04 -23.21 -5.62
C GLY A 394 -1.64 -23.57 -7.03
#